data_1b74cb46484440f8282891a489176434
#
_entry.id   1b74cb46484440f8282891a489176434
#
_cell.length_a   1.000
_cell.length_b   1.000
_cell.length_c   1.000
_cell.angle_alpha   90.00
_cell.angle_beta   90.00
_cell.angle_gamma   90.00
#
_symmetry.space_group_name_H-M   'P 1'
#
loop_
_entity.id
_entity.type
_entity.pdbx_description
1 polymer ?
#
loop_
_entity_poly.entity_id
_entity_poly.type
_entity_poly.pdbx_seq_one_letter_code
_entity_poly.pdbx_strand_id
1 'polypeptide(L)'
;MCVIYTYMEFTLQHTATDSKARAGLIQTDHGPIETPIFMPVGTAAAMKGIFHRDIEHEAKAQIILANTYHLYLRPGMDIIEKAGGVHQFSSWQKPMLTDSGGFQVFSLAACRKLKEDGCHFQSHIDGSRHIFTPESVIDTERTIGADIMMAFDECPPGDAPHDYAEKSLALTERWLDRCFNRYHQTAPKWGHYQSLFPIVQGCGYADLRERAARNVLQYNADGYAIGGLAVGEPQDVMFNMIATTTPLLPADKPRYLMGVGTPLDILGAVERGVDMFDCVLPTRIARNGTCFTSSGRLVVKNKKFERDFG
;
A
#
# COMPACT_ATOMS: atom_id res chain seq x y z
N MET A 1 -1.75 -22.12 -22.30
CA MET A 1 -0.76 -22.58 -21.32
C MET A 1 -0.44 -21.35 -20.48
N CYS A 2 -0.97 -21.26 -19.26
CA CYS A 2 -0.72 -20.11 -18.39
C CYS A 2 0.70 -20.24 -17.86
N VAL A 3 1.56 -19.26 -18.08
CA VAL A 3 2.90 -19.24 -17.48
C VAL A 3 2.69 -18.81 -16.04
N ILE A 4 2.88 -19.69 -15.08
CA ILE A 4 2.89 -19.32 -13.65
C ILE A 4 4.29 -18.78 -13.37
N TYR A 5 4.38 -17.49 -13.08
CA TYR A 5 5.63 -16.89 -12.63
C TYR A 5 5.98 -17.41 -11.24
N THR A 6 7.24 -17.68 -11.00
CA THR A 6 7.77 -18.07 -9.68
C THR A 6 8.29 -16.88 -8.89
N TYR A 7 8.20 -15.70 -9.45
CA TYR A 7 8.60 -14.40 -8.88
C TYR A 7 7.95 -13.27 -9.66
N MET A 8 7.83 -12.11 -9.04
CA MET A 8 7.44 -10.87 -9.69
C MET A 8 8.69 -10.22 -10.29
N GLU A 9 8.61 -9.84 -11.55
CA GLU A 9 9.73 -9.21 -12.26
C GLU A 9 9.50 -7.69 -12.37
N PHE A 10 10.54 -6.91 -12.11
CA PHE A 10 10.56 -5.47 -12.40
C PHE A 10 11.67 -5.16 -13.40
N THR A 11 11.32 -4.62 -14.55
CA THR A 11 12.25 -4.16 -15.57
C THR A 11 12.31 -2.65 -15.57
N LEU A 12 13.45 -2.08 -15.16
CA LEU A 12 13.70 -0.64 -15.28
C LEU A 12 13.94 -0.31 -16.76
N GLN A 13 13.07 0.52 -17.33
CA GLN A 13 13.09 0.87 -18.77
C GLN A 13 13.81 2.18 -19.03
N HIS A 14 13.65 3.16 -18.14
CA HIS A 14 14.24 4.49 -18.29
C HIS A 14 14.49 5.16 -16.94
N THR A 15 15.53 5.99 -16.89
CA THR A 15 15.81 6.89 -15.75
C THR A 15 16.05 8.29 -16.32
N ALA A 16 15.41 9.30 -15.71
CA ALA A 16 15.58 10.69 -16.09
C ALA A 16 17.04 11.14 -15.89
N THR A 17 17.49 12.09 -16.68
CA THR A 17 18.85 12.64 -16.63
C THR A 17 19.00 13.76 -15.61
N ASP A 18 17.91 14.44 -15.27
CA ASP A 18 17.84 15.65 -14.45
C ASP A 18 17.18 15.42 -13.08
N SER A 19 16.71 14.21 -12.83
CA SER A 19 16.08 13.83 -11.57
C SER A 19 16.32 12.35 -11.24
N LYS A 20 15.68 11.83 -10.19
CA LYS A 20 15.65 10.40 -9.86
C LYS A 20 14.41 9.69 -10.41
N ALA A 21 13.59 10.40 -11.21
CA ALA A 21 12.41 9.82 -11.81
C ALA A 21 12.78 8.65 -12.74
N ARG A 22 11.97 7.61 -12.70
CA ARG A 22 12.21 6.41 -13.49
C ARG A 22 10.91 5.81 -14.01
N ALA A 23 10.98 5.15 -15.15
CA ALA A 23 9.89 4.38 -15.73
C ALA A 23 10.30 2.90 -15.78
N GLY A 24 9.37 2.02 -15.49
CA GLY A 24 9.60 0.59 -15.49
C GLY A 24 8.33 -0.20 -15.73
N LEU A 25 8.49 -1.53 -15.74
CA LEU A 25 7.40 -2.48 -15.94
C LEU A 25 7.50 -3.55 -14.85
N ILE A 26 6.41 -3.71 -14.09
CA ILE A 26 6.24 -4.83 -13.17
C ILE A 26 5.41 -5.88 -13.89
N GLN A 27 5.86 -7.15 -13.87
CA GLN A 27 5.15 -8.27 -14.43
C GLN A 27 4.56 -9.12 -13.32
N THR A 28 3.23 -9.31 -13.33
CA THR A 28 2.50 -10.20 -12.41
C THR A 28 1.71 -11.25 -13.20
N ASP A 29 1.19 -12.26 -12.51
CA ASP A 29 0.34 -13.29 -13.15
C ASP A 29 -1.01 -12.73 -13.66
N HIS A 30 -1.49 -11.60 -13.09
CA HIS A 30 -2.70 -10.92 -13.56
C HIS A 30 -2.42 -9.78 -14.55
N GLY A 31 -1.19 -9.64 -15.02
CA GLY A 31 -0.82 -8.70 -16.07
C GLY A 31 0.27 -7.70 -15.70
N PRO A 32 0.67 -6.87 -16.67
CA PRO A 32 1.72 -5.88 -16.49
C PRO A 32 1.23 -4.63 -15.77
N ILE A 33 2.16 -3.95 -15.08
CA ILE A 33 1.94 -2.66 -14.43
C ILE A 33 3.07 -1.73 -14.88
N GLU A 34 2.73 -0.71 -15.63
CA GLU A 34 3.67 0.35 -16.02
C GLU A 34 3.85 1.35 -14.88
N THR A 35 5.10 1.69 -14.56
CA THR A 35 5.42 2.65 -13.50
C THR A 35 6.03 3.94 -14.06
N PRO A 36 5.82 5.11 -13.43
CA PRO A 36 5.10 5.33 -12.16
C PRO A 36 3.59 5.09 -12.27
N ILE A 37 2.98 4.53 -11.20
CA ILE A 37 1.56 4.16 -11.19
C ILE A 37 0.87 4.62 -9.91
N PHE A 38 -0.37 5.11 -10.04
CA PHE A 38 -1.28 5.34 -8.92
C PHE A 38 -2.30 4.20 -8.83
N MET A 39 -2.45 3.63 -7.64
CA MET A 39 -3.38 2.56 -7.34
C MET A 39 -4.64 3.14 -6.69
N PRO A 40 -5.79 3.14 -7.38
CA PRO A 40 -7.06 3.50 -6.74
C PRO A 40 -7.40 2.54 -5.61
N VAL A 41 -7.90 3.08 -4.48
CA VAL A 41 -8.21 2.26 -3.30
C VAL A 41 -9.64 1.76 -3.35
N GLY A 42 -9.78 0.45 -3.48
CA GLY A 42 -11.01 -0.30 -3.31
C GLY A 42 -11.02 -1.02 -1.97
N THR A 43 -11.37 -0.34 -0.87
CA THR A 43 -11.21 -0.77 0.52
C THR A 43 -11.65 -2.22 0.80
N ALA A 44 -12.79 -2.64 0.28
CA ALA A 44 -13.28 -4.02 0.39
C ALA A 44 -13.27 -4.72 -0.98
N ALA A 45 -12.17 -4.57 -1.72
CA ALA A 45 -12.01 -4.98 -3.10
C ALA A 45 -13.04 -4.35 -4.07
N ALA A 46 -13.65 -3.24 -3.66
CA ALA A 46 -14.60 -2.47 -4.47
C ALA A 46 -14.51 -0.98 -4.14
N MET A 47 -14.65 -0.13 -5.14
CA MET A 47 -14.63 1.33 -4.97
C MET A 47 -16.05 1.86 -4.78
N LYS A 48 -16.22 2.72 -3.76
CA LYS A 48 -17.54 3.29 -3.47
C LYS A 48 -18.02 4.20 -4.61
N GLY A 49 -19.16 3.83 -5.22
CA GLY A 49 -19.84 4.63 -6.23
C GLY A 49 -19.21 4.58 -7.62
N ILE A 50 -18.29 3.65 -7.88
CA ILE A 50 -17.67 3.45 -9.19
C ILE A 50 -17.64 1.95 -9.49
N PHE A 51 -18.06 1.54 -10.69
CA PHE A 51 -17.96 0.15 -11.12
C PHE A 51 -16.53 -0.19 -11.54
N HIS A 52 -16.12 -1.44 -11.36
CA HIS A 52 -14.81 -1.92 -11.81
C HIS A 52 -14.57 -1.69 -13.31
N ARG A 53 -15.58 -1.90 -14.15
CA ARG A 53 -15.49 -1.61 -15.59
C ARG A 53 -15.10 -0.17 -15.87
N ASP A 54 -15.61 0.80 -15.09
CA ASP A 54 -15.31 2.23 -15.29
C ASP A 54 -13.88 2.55 -14.82
N ILE A 55 -13.44 1.90 -13.74
CA ILE A 55 -12.04 1.97 -13.28
C ILE A 55 -11.08 1.37 -14.32
N GLU A 56 -11.47 0.27 -14.94
CA GLU A 56 -10.66 -0.40 -15.96
C GLU A 56 -10.63 0.37 -17.27
N HIS A 57 -11.79 0.79 -17.77
CA HIS A 57 -11.91 1.32 -19.15
C HIS A 57 -11.77 2.85 -19.20
N GLU A 58 -12.29 3.58 -18.23
CA GLU A 58 -12.26 5.04 -18.20
C GLU A 58 -11.02 5.57 -17.47
N ALA A 59 -10.77 5.10 -16.24
CA ALA A 59 -9.59 5.49 -15.47
C ALA A 59 -8.32 4.73 -15.90
N LYS A 60 -8.46 3.63 -16.67
CA LYS A 60 -7.37 2.78 -17.16
C LYS A 60 -6.44 2.29 -16.05
N ALA A 61 -7.00 2.01 -14.87
CA ALA A 61 -6.21 1.48 -13.77
C ALA A 61 -5.65 0.10 -14.14
N GLN A 62 -4.36 -0.07 -13.93
CA GLN A 62 -3.66 -1.33 -14.19
C GLN A 62 -3.60 -2.20 -12.93
N ILE A 63 -3.68 -1.59 -11.77
CA ILE A 63 -3.68 -2.22 -10.44
C ILE A 63 -4.59 -1.43 -9.50
N ILE A 64 -5.23 -2.11 -8.55
CA ILE A 64 -5.98 -1.51 -7.46
C ILE A 64 -5.44 -1.97 -6.11
N LEU A 65 -5.74 -1.21 -5.05
CA LEU A 65 -5.41 -1.58 -3.68
C LEU A 65 -6.66 -1.94 -2.90
N ALA A 66 -6.62 -3.05 -2.14
CA ALA A 66 -7.64 -3.41 -1.16
C ALA A 66 -7.03 -3.48 0.26
N ASN A 67 -7.87 -3.40 1.29
CA ASN A 67 -7.40 -3.36 2.66
C ASN A 67 -7.68 -4.70 3.38
N THR A 68 -6.63 -5.37 3.82
CA THR A 68 -6.69 -6.66 4.54
C THR A 68 -7.58 -6.59 5.78
N TYR A 69 -7.45 -5.54 6.60
CA TYR A 69 -8.30 -5.34 7.78
C TYR A 69 -9.80 -5.33 7.44
N HIS A 70 -10.19 -4.62 6.40
CA HIS A 70 -11.60 -4.53 6.01
C HIS A 70 -12.12 -5.84 5.44
N LEU A 71 -11.36 -6.51 4.58
CA LEU A 71 -11.72 -7.81 4.02
C LEU A 71 -11.81 -8.89 5.12
N TYR A 72 -10.89 -8.85 6.09
CA TYR A 72 -10.89 -9.76 7.23
C TYR A 72 -12.15 -9.62 8.09
N LEU A 73 -12.57 -8.39 8.40
CA LEU A 73 -13.78 -8.17 9.20
C LEU A 73 -15.07 -8.39 8.40
N ARG A 74 -15.08 -7.96 7.14
CA ARG A 74 -16.25 -8.07 6.26
C ARG A 74 -15.83 -8.04 4.79
N PRO A 75 -16.08 -9.11 4.01
CA PRO A 75 -17.05 -10.20 4.29
C PRO A 75 -16.52 -11.27 5.26
N GLY A 76 -15.22 -11.31 5.57
CA GLY A 76 -14.58 -12.35 6.34
C GLY A 76 -13.90 -13.40 5.47
N MET A 77 -12.90 -14.07 6.04
CA MET A 77 -12.04 -14.99 5.28
C MET A 77 -12.77 -16.20 4.74
N ASP A 78 -13.77 -16.72 5.45
CA ASP A 78 -14.59 -17.84 4.99
C ASP A 78 -15.30 -17.54 3.66
N ILE A 79 -15.77 -16.32 3.48
CA ILE A 79 -16.46 -15.88 2.26
C ILE A 79 -15.45 -15.70 1.12
N ILE A 80 -14.32 -15.06 1.39
CA ILE A 80 -13.25 -14.86 0.41
C ILE A 80 -12.70 -16.21 -0.08
N GLU A 81 -12.49 -17.15 0.84
CA GLU A 81 -12.00 -18.49 0.50
C GLU A 81 -13.02 -19.29 -0.35
N LYS A 82 -14.29 -19.25 0.02
CA LYS A 82 -15.37 -19.88 -0.77
C LYS A 82 -15.55 -19.24 -2.15
N ALA A 83 -15.25 -17.97 -2.29
CA ALA A 83 -15.28 -17.27 -3.57
C ALA A 83 -14.11 -17.60 -4.51
N GLY A 84 -13.02 -18.21 -4.00
CA GLY A 84 -11.81 -18.50 -4.78
C GLY A 84 -10.79 -17.36 -4.77
N GLY A 85 -10.70 -16.60 -3.67
CA GLY A 85 -9.82 -15.46 -3.50
C GLY A 85 -10.44 -14.12 -3.93
N VAL A 86 -9.69 -13.04 -3.70
CA VAL A 86 -10.19 -11.66 -3.87
C VAL A 86 -10.49 -11.31 -5.33
N HIS A 87 -9.73 -11.82 -6.28
CA HIS A 87 -9.97 -11.60 -7.72
C HIS A 87 -11.33 -12.15 -8.16
N GLN A 88 -11.65 -13.37 -7.76
CA GLN A 88 -12.96 -13.98 -8.05
C GLN A 88 -14.07 -13.29 -7.25
N PHE A 89 -13.84 -12.98 -5.97
CA PHE A 89 -14.80 -12.29 -5.12
C PHE A 89 -15.21 -10.93 -5.68
N SER A 90 -14.26 -10.15 -6.18
CA SER A 90 -14.50 -8.78 -6.69
C SER A 90 -14.77 -8.73 -8.20
N SER A 91 -14.52 -9.81 -8.93
CA SER A 91 -14.51 -9.84 -10.41
C SER A 91 -13.48 -8.88 -11.02
N TRP A 92 -12.39 -8.59 -10.31
CA TRP A 92 -11.26 -7.80 -10.81
C TRP A 92 -10.17 -8.73 -11.29
N GLN A 93 -9.90 -8.74 -12.61
CA GLN A 93 -8.99 -9.69 -13.25
C GLN A 93 -7.59 -9.13 -13.52
N LYS A 94 -7.30 -7.92 -13.05
CA LYS A 94 -5.99 -7.28 -13.15
C LYS A 94 -5.26 -7.33 -11.81
N PRO A 95 -3.98 -6.92 -11.75
CA PRO A 95 -3.20 -6.91 -10.52
C PRO A 95 -3.89 -6.22 -9.34
N MET A 96 -3.66 -6.75 -8.15
CA MET A 96 -4.15 -6.20 -6.89
C MET A 96 -3.04 -6.22 -5.84
N LEU A 97 -2.98 -5.15 -5.05
CA LEU A 97 -2.16 -5.06 -3.85
C LEU A 97 -3.07 -5.05 -2.62
N THR A 98 -2.68 -5.76 -1.56
CA THR A 98 -3.31 -5.64 -0.23
C THR A 98 -2.33 -5.08 0.78
N ASP A 99 -2.79 -4.07 1.56
CA ASP A 99 -2.05 -3.64 2.74
C ASP A 99 -2.09 -4.71 3.84
N SER A 100 -1.23 -4.56 4.84
CA SER A 100 -1.16 -5.52 5.98
C SER A 100 -2.34 -5.40 6.96
N GLY A 101 -3.14 -4.34 6.87
CA GLY A 101 -4.16 -3.98 7.86
C GLY A 101 -3.59 -3.27 9.10
N GLY A 102 -2.29 -3.12 9.24
CA GLY A 102 -1.64 -2.49 10.39
C GLY A 102 -2.13 -1.06 10.63
N PHE A 103 -2.11 -0.21 9.60
CA PHE A 103 -2.59 1.17 9.71
C PHE A 103 -4.07 1.26 10.10
N GLN A 104 -4.95 0.41 9.57
CA GLN A 104 -6.38 0.44 9.89
C GLN A 104 -6.66 -0.03 11.30
N VAL A 105 -5.97 -1.05 11.79
CA VAL A 105 -6.02 -1.43 13.21
C VAL A 105 -5.56 -0.25 14.07
N PHE A 106 -4.55 0.48 13.60
CA PHE A 106 -4.03 1.64 14.29
C PHE A 106 -5.01 2.81 14.32
N SER A 107 -5.65 3.14 13.20
CA SER A 107 -6.48 4.35 13.03
C SER A 107 -7.95 4.15 13.38
N LEU A 108 -8.51 2.93 13.24
CA LEU A 108 -9.95 2.66 13.35
C LEU A 108 -10.35 1.88 14.59
N ALA A 109 -9.43 1.12 15.19
CA ALA A 109 -9.76 0.32 16.36
C ALA A 109 -9.88 1.21 17.61
N ALA A 110 -11.08 1.21 18.22
CA ALA A 110 -11.38 2.00 19.42
C ALA A 110 -10.52 1.60 20.64
N CYS A 111 -10.16 0.31 20.71
CA CYS A 111 -9.29 -0.25 21.76
C CYS A 111 -8.27 -1.16 21.08
N ARG A 112 -7.01 -0.76 21.13
CA ARG A 112 -5.89 -1.57 20.63
C ARG A 112 -4.81 -1.68 21.70
N LYS A 113 -4.11 -2.79 21.68
CA LYS A 113 -2.90 -3.00 22.50
C LYS A 113 -1.84 -3.64 21.63
N LEU A 114 -0.77 -2.89 21.41
CA LEU A 114 0.44 -3.41 20.78
C LEU A 114 1.21 -4.24 21.80
N LYS A 115 1.66 -5.41 21.39
CA LYS A 115 2.50 -6.31 22.15
C LYS A 115 3.52 -6.93 21.22
N GLU A 116 4.49 -7.64 21.79
CA GLU A 116 5.49 -8.38 20.98
C GLU A 116 4.85 -9.46 20.10
N ASP A 117 3.79 -10.10 20.57
CA ASP A 117 3.06 -11.15 19.83
C ASP A 117 2.25 -10.60 18.65
N GLY A 118 1.80 -9.33 18.72
CA GLY A 118 0.98 -8.71 17.67
C GLY A 118 0.11 -7.57 18.20
N CYS A 119 -0.89 -7.21 17.41
CA CYS A 119 -1.85 -6.17 17.75
C CYS A 119 -3.21 -6.78 18.16
N HIS A 120 -3.63 -6.54 19.41
CA HIS A 120 -4.94 -6.91 19.92
C HIS A 120 -5.89 -5.74 19.72
N PHE A 121 -7.04 -5.97 19.13
CA PHE A 121 -7.98 -4.89 18.81
C PHE A 121 -9.45 -5.31 18.89
N GLN A 122 -10.33 -4.33 18.93
CA GLN A 122 -11.77 -4.53 18.80
C GLN A 122 -12.23 -4.05 17.43
N SER A 123 -13.06 -4.87 16.78
CA SER A 123 -13.72 -4.52 15.54
C SER A 123 -14.58 -3.27 15.69
N HIS A 124 -14.43 -2.31 14.79
CA HIS A 124 -15.27 -1.12 14.73
C HIS A 124 -16.70 -1.40 14.21
N ILE A 125 -16.93 -2.63 13.72
CA ILE A 125 -18.23 -3.03 13.15
C ILE A 125 -19.17 -3.55 14.24
N ASP A 126 -18.67 -4.44 15.10
CA ASP A 126 -19.47 -5.20 16.07
C ASP A 126 -18.85 -5.31 17.46
N GLY A 127 -17.65 -4.73 17.65
CA GLY A 127 -16.95 -4.76 18.94
C GLY A 127 -16.28 -6.10 19.27
N SER A 128 -16.30 -7.10 18.37
CA SER A 128 -15.63 -8.38 18.57
C SER A 128 -14.11 -8.19 18.75
N ARG A 129 -13.49 -9.09 19.53
CA ARG A 129 -12.05 -9.02 19.82
C ARG A 129 -11.27 -9.87 18.85
N HIS A 130 -10.20 -9.30 18.31
CA HIS A 130 -9.31 -9.90 17.33
C HIS A 130 -7.85 -9.69 17.72
N ILE A 131 -6.99 -10.53 17.13
CA ILE A 131 -5.54 -10.41 17.23
C ILE A 131 -4.96 -10.54 15.82
N PHE A 132 -4.18 -9.56 15.41
CA PHE A 132 -3.29 -9.68 14.25
C PHE A 132 -1.88 -9.93 14.75
N THR A 133 -1.33 -11.08 14.41
CA THR A 133 0.09 -11.39 14.53
C THR A 133 0.73 -11.36 13.15
N PRO A 134 2.04 -11.17 13.02
CA PRO A 134 2.71 -11.26 11.72
C PRO A 134 2.33 -12.52 10.93
N GLU A 135 2.26 -13.67 11.60
CA GLU A 135 1.89 -14.94 10.97
C GLU A 135 0.43 -14.96 10.52
N SER A 136 -0.50 -14.49 11.38
CA SER A 136 -1.93 -14.50 11.04
C SER A 136 -2.27 -13.54 9.92
N VAL A 137 -1.53 -12.43 9.79
CA VAL A 137 -1.67 -11.49 8.68
C VAL A 137 -1.23 -12.15 7.37
N ILE A 138 -0.07 -12.81 7.34
CA ILE A 138 0.37 -13.54 6.15
C ILE A 138 -0.65 -14.63 5.77
N ASP A 139 -1.18 -15.40 6.72
CA ASP A 139 -2.20 -16.42 6.44
C ASP A 139 -3.50 -15.80 5.88
N THR A 140 -3.88 -14.64 6.39
CA THR A 140 -5.02 -13.86 5.90
C THR A 140 -4.77 -13.39 4.46
N GLU A 141 -3.62 -12.81 4.17
CA GLU A 141 -3.28 -12.34 2.82
C GLU A 141 -3.10 -13.49 1.82
N ARG A 142 -2.60 -14.67 2.26
CA ARG A 142 -2.64 -15.89 1.44
C ARG A 142 -4.06 -16.32 1.09
N THR A 143 -5.00 -16.14 2.01
CA THR A 143 -6.42 -16.42 1.76
C THR A 143 -7.07 -15.37 0.87
N ILE A 144 -6.73 -14.10 1.03
CA ILE A 144 -7.17 -13.03 0.14
C ILE A 144 -6.65 -13.28 -1.27
N GLY A 145 -5.36 -13.51 -1.47
CA GLY A 145 -4.80 -13.86 -2.77
C GLY A 145 -4.57 -12.66 -3.69
N ALA A 146 -4.10 -11.52 -3.19
CA ALA A 146 -3.62 -10.42 -4.01
C ALA A 146 -2.24 -10.73 -4.61
N ASP A 147 -1.84 -10.06 -5.69
CA ASP A 147 -0.52 -10.24 -6.31
C ASP A 147 0.62 -9.71 -5.43
N ILE A 148 0.36 -8.61 -4.74
CA ILE A 148 1.31 -7.97 -3.83
C ILE A 148 0.69 -7.89 -2.44
N MET A 149 1.40 -8.43 -1.46
CA MET A 149 1.06 -8.41 -0.03
C MET A 149 2.02 -7.50 0.71
N MET A 150 1.55 -6.78 1.73
CA MET A 150 2.40 -5.95 2.57
C MET A 150 2.74 -6.66 3.88
N ALA A 151 3.99 -6.58 4.32
CA ALA A 151 4.38 -7.10 5.62
C ALA A 151 3.67 -6.34 6.75
N PHE A 152 3.34 -7.05 7.84
CA PHE A 152 2.70 -6.44 9.01
C PHE A 152 3.67 -5.54 9.75
N ASP A 153 3.28 -4.31 10.03
CA ASP A 153 4.10 -3.27 10.62
C ASP A 153 3.34 -2.44 11.66
N GLU A 154 4.09 -1.68 12.45
CA GLU A 154 3.55 -0.57 13.23
C GLU A 154 3.83 0.75 12.51
N CYS A 155 2.75 1.51 12.25
CA CYS A 155 2.85 2.87 11.71
C CYS A 155 2.55 3.89 12.82
N PRO A 156 3.58 4.47 13.47
CA PRO A 156 3.38 5.49 14.49
C PRO A 156 2.94 6.83 13.87
N PRO A 157 2.37 7.77 14.67
CA PRO A 157 2.12 9.13 14.22
C PRO A 157 3.37 9.82 13.68
N GLY A 158 3.23 10.69 12.66
CA GLY A 158 4.35 11.39 12.04
C GLY A 158 5.14 12.32 12.97
N ASP A 159 4.51 12.79 14.04
CA ASP A 159 5.07 13.63 15.11
C ASP A 159 5.56 12.84 16.33
N ALA A 160 5.62 11.51 16.24
CA ALA A 160 6.09 10.67 17.33
C ALA A 160 7.52 11.03 17.75
N PRO A 161 7.83 11.11 19.07
CA PRO A 161 9.19 11.34 19.55
C PRO A 161 10.17 10.27 19.06
N HIS A 162 11.44 10.63 18.86
CA HIS A 162 12.47 9.75 18.31
C HIS A 162 12.60 8.42 19.07
N ASP A 163 12.57 8.43 20.40
CA ASP A 163 12.68 7.24 21.22
C ASP A 163 11.47 6.29 21.07
N TYR A 164 10.28 6.83 20.82
CA TYR A 164 9.11 6.02 20.48
C TYR A 164 9.22 5.46 19.06
N ALA A 165 9.60 6.30 18.10
CA ALA A 165 9.79 5.89 16.70
C ALA A 165 10.85 4.77 16.59
N GLU A 166 11.94 4.85 17.36
CA GLU A 166 12.99 3.82 17.42
C GLU A 166 12.45 2.48 18.00
N LYS A 167 11.68 2.53 19.08
CA LYS A 167 11.06 1.33 19.68
C LYS A 167 10.04 0.70 18.72
N SER A 168 9.24 1.52 18.05
CA SER A 168 8.28 1.09 17.03
C SER A 168 9.00 0.42 15.85
N LEU A 169 10.07 1.05 15.35
CA LEU A 169 10.88 0.45 14.29
C LEU A 169 11.47 -0.89 14.71
N ALA A 170 12.03 -0.98 15.91
CA ALA A 170 12.59 -2.23 16.42
C ALA A 170 11.53 -3.35 16.55
N LEU A 171 10.28 -3.02 16.88
CA LEU A 171 9.15 -3.96 16.88
C LEU A 171 8.81 -4.39 15.45
N THR A 172 8.69 -3.43 14.53
CA THR A 172 8.41 -3.68 13.11
C THR A 172 9.49 -4.59 12.48
N GLU A 173 10.77 -4.38 12.80
CA GLU A 173 11.86 -5.24 12.34
C GLU A 173 11.69 -6.69 12.79
N ARG A 174 11.34 -6.93 14.07
CA ARG A 174 11.08 -8.30 14.59
C ARG A 174 9.81 -8.93 13.98
N TRP A 175 8.77 -8.13 13.75
CA TRP A 175 7.57 -8.60 13.06
C TRP A 175 7.84 -8.93 11.59
N LEU A 176 8.72 -8.17 10.94
CA LEU A 176 9.14 -8.43 9.57
C LEU A 176 9.82 -9.79 9.42
N ASP A 177 10.74 -10.15 10.35
CA ASP A 177 11.34 -11.49 10.41
C ASP A 177 10.27 -12.60 10.46
N ARG A 178 9.25 -12.41 11.31
CA ARG A 178 8.16 -13.36 11.48
C ARG A 178 7.27 -13.43 10.23
N CYS A 179 6.99 -12.29 9.58
CA CYS A 179 6.26 -12.25 8.31
C CYS A 179 6.98 -13.07 7.23
N PHE A 180 8.28 -12.83 7.01
CA PHE A 180 9.04 -13.54 5.99
C PHE A 180 9.20 -15.02 6.32
N ASN A 181 9.43 -15.40 7.59
CA ASN A 181 9.43 -16.78 8.03
C ASN A 181 8.10 -17.46 7.70
N ARG A 182 6.96 -16.84 8.00
CA ARG A 182 5.65 -17.40 7.68
C ARG A 182 5.39 -17.44 6.19
N TYR A 183 5.78 -16.41 5.45
CA TYR A 183 5.67 -16.35 4.00
C TYR A 183 6.37 -17.53 3.32
N HIS A 184 7.58 -17.87 3.74
CA HIS A 184 8.33 -19.01 3.20
C HIS A 184 7.79 -20.39 3.63
N GLN A 185 7.06 -20.46 4.74
CA GLN A 185 6.39 -21.68 5.21
C GLN A 185 5.03 -21.92 4.54
N THR A 186 4.49 -20.94 3.82
CA THR A 186 3.16 -21.00 3.20
C THR A 186 3.25 -20.82 1.69
N ALA A 187 2.37 -21.47 0.96
CA ALA A 187 2.27 -21.33 -0.48
C ALA A 187 1.07 -20.45 -0.88
N PRO A 188 1.11 -19.77 -2.04
CA PRO A 188 -0.07 -19.16 -2.64
C PRO A 188 -1.22 -20.16 -2.80
N LYS A 189 -2.45 -19.75 -2.50
CA LYS A 189 -3.62 -20.64 -2.53
C LYS A 189 -4.28 -20.73 -3.93
N TRP A 190 -4.16 -19.68 -4.75
CA TRP A 190 -5.01 -19.50 -5.92
C TRP A 190 -4.30 -19.69 -7.27
N GLY A 191 -3.13 -20.34 -7.26
CA GLY A 191 -2.42 -20.72 -8.47
C GLY A 191 -1.68 -19.61 -9.18
N HIS A 192 -1.44 -18.47 -8.52
CA HIS A 192 -0.60 -17.38 -8.98
C HIS A 192 0.42 -16.99 -7.90
N TYR A 193 1.48 -16.33 -8.31
CA TYR A 193 2.52 -15.84 -7.39
C TYR A 193 2.01 -14.65 -6.56
N GLN A 194 2.44 -14.59 -5.32
CA GLN A 194 2.17 -13.45 -4.42
C GLN A 194 3.49 -12.94 -3.86
N SER A 195 3.84 -11.69 -4.18
CA SER A 195 5.00 -11.01 -3.62
C SER A 195 4.73 -10.48 -2.23
N LEU A 196 5.71 -10.54 -1.33
CA LEU A 196 5.67 -9.88 -0.03
C LEU A 196 6.61 -8.67 -0.03
N PHE A 197 6.06 -7.46 0.14
CA PHE A 197 6.83 -6.22 0.23
C PHE A 197 7.08 -5.85 1.69
N PRO A 198 8.34 -5.70 2.13
CA PRO A 198 8.67 -5.10 3.40
C PRO A 198 8.45 -3.60 3.36
N ILE A 199 8.23 -2.99 4.54
CA ILE A 199 7.95 -1.56 4.71
C ILE A 199 9.09 -0.89 5.45
N VAL A 200 9.70 0.13 4.84
CA VAL A 200 10.66 1.03 5.50
C VAL A 200 9.87 2.02 6.35
N GLN A 201 9.99 1.90 7.67
CA GLN A 201 9.44 2.81 8.67
C GLN A 201 10.51 3.78 9.19
N GLY A 202 10.22 4.65 10.17
CA GLY A 202 11.19 5.55 10.79
C GLY A 202 10.72 6.99 10.94
N CYS A 203 9.42 7.27 10.73
CA CYS A 203 8.84 8.62 10.85
C CYS A 203 9.64 9.67 10.05
N GLY A 204 9.82 10.87 10.61
CA GLY A 204 10.63 11.97 10.06
C GLY A 204 12.13 11.93 10.44
N TYR A 205 12.68 10.76 10.80
CA TYR A 205 14.05 10.63 11.29
C TYR A 205 14.94 9.90 10.30
N ALA A 206 15.94 10.60 9.76
CA ALA A 206 16.82 10.08 8.70
C ALA A 206 17.61 8.85 9.15
N ASP A 207 18.14 8.84 10.36
CA ASP A 207 18.90 7.72 10.95
C ASP A 207 18.04 6.45 11.06
N LEU A 208 16.78 6.58 11.48
CA LEU A 208 15.84 5.47 11.54
C LEU A 208 15.42 4.99 10.14
N ARG A 209 15.22 5.89 9.18
CA ARG A 209 14.96 5.55 7.77
C ARG A 209 16.11 4.78 7.14
N GLU A 210 17.35 5.21 7.39
CA GLU A 210 18.54 4.50 6.91
C GLU A 210 18.68 3.12 7.55
N ARG A 211 18.44 3.01 8.86
CA ARG A 211 18.43 1.73 9.57
C ARG A 211 17.39 0.78 8.99
N ALA A 212 16.14 1.25 8.84
CA ALA A 212 15.04 0.49 8.28
C ALA A 212 15.31 0.05 6.84
N ALA A 213 15.82 0.97 5.99
CA ALA A 213 16.15 0.65 4.60
C ALA A 213 17.20 -0.44 4.50
N ARG A 214 18.25 -0.41 5.33
CA ARG A 214 19.26 -1.47 5.37
C ARG A 214 18.71 -2.79 5.89
N ASN A 215 17.82 -2.74 6.89
CA ASN A 215 17.21 -3.95 7.45
C ASN A 215 16.36 -4.69 6.41
N VAL A 216 15.52 -4.00 5.64
CA VAL A 216 14.62 -4.66 4.67
C VAL A 216 15.38 -5.34 3.53
N LEU A 217 16.61 -4.96 3.22
CA LEU A 217 17.39 -5.54 2.13
C LEU A 217 17.78 -7.01 2.37
N GLN A 218 17.86 -7.46 3.62
CA GLN A 218 18.23 -8.83 3.95
C GLN A 218 17.23 -9.87 3.42
N TYR A 219 15.99 -9.47 3.12
CA TYR A 219 14.93 -10.37 2.67
C TYR A 219 14.91 -10.59 1.16
N ASN A 220 15.69 -9.85 0.39
CA ASN A 220 15.72 -9.92 -1.08
C ASN A 220 14.31 -9.93 -1.70
N ALA A 221 13.47 -9.00 -1.28
CA ALA A 221 12.08 -8.92 -1.69
C ALA A 221 11.93 -8.48 -3.15
N ASP A 222 10.78 -8.76 -3.76
CA ASP A 222 10.48 -8.35 -5.15
C ASP A 222 10.21 -6.85 -5.29
N GLY A 223 9.92 -6.15 -4.19
CA GLY A 223 9.73 -4.71 -4.13
C GLY A 223 9.75 -4.22 -2.69
N TYR A 224 9.81 -2.91 -2.50
CA TYR A 224 9.97 -2.27 -1.20
C TYR A 224 9.01 -1.11 -1.04
N ALA A 225 8.37 -1.03 0.13
CA ALA A 225 7.49 0.09 0.45
C ALA A 225 8.15 1.09 1.40
N ILE A 226 7.70 2.34 1.30
CA ILE A 226 8.05 3.45 2.18
C ILE A 226 6.76 3.84 2.91
N GLY A 227 6.67 3.48 4.18
CA GLY A 227 5.51 3.78 5.04
C GLY A 227 5.80 4.89 6.05
N GLY A 228 4.80 5.22 6.89
CA GLY A 228 4.94 6.21 7.97
C GLY A 228 5.26 7.62 7.50
N LEU A 229 4.80 7.98 6.30
CA LEU A 229 4.82 9.32 5.72
C LEU A 229 3.37 9.71 5.32
N ALA A 230 3.11 11.01 5.13
CA ALA A 230 1.77 11.58 4.95
C ALA A 230 0.82 11.28 6.13
N VAL A 231 1.36 11.20 7.36
CA VAL A 231 0.65 10.92 8.61
C VAL A 231 0.70 12.10 9.59
N GLY A 232 0.91 13.32 9.07
CA GLY A 232 0.87 14.58 9.83
C GLY A 232 2.13 15.43 9.79
N GLU A 233 3.22 14.91 9.22
CA GLU A 233 4.47 15.67 9.05
C GLU A 233 4.35 16.74 7.94
N PRO A 234 5.18 17.80 7.97
CA PRO A 234 5.29 18.78 6.89
C PRO A 234 5.78 18.14 5.58
N GLN A 235 5.34 18.69 4.44
CA GLN A 235 5.67 18.15 3.10
C GLN A 235 7.19 18.09 2.82
N ASP A 236 7.94 19.07 3.27
CA ASP A 236 9.40 19.12 3.13
C ASP A 236 10.08 17.99 3.91
N VAL A 237 9.59 17.67 5.11
CA VAL A 237 10.03 16.51 5.88
C VAL A 237 9.76 15.22 5.12
N MET A 238 8.54 15.04 4.59
CA MET A 238 8.18 13.89 3.77
C MET A 238 9.14 13.74 2.58
N PHE A 239 9.36 14.80 1.80
CA PHE A 239 10.25 14.75 0.65
C PHE A 239 11.71 14.48 1.02
N ASN A 240 12.18 15.02 2.14
CA ASN A 240 13.53 14.73 2.64
C ASN A 240 13.67 13.25 3.03
N MET A 241 12.67 12.66 3.69
CA MET A 241 12.70 11.24 4.06
C MET A 241 12.64 10.32 2.82
N ILE A 242 11.87 10.69 1.80
CA ILE A 242 11.87 9.97 0.52
C ILE A 242 13.26 10.05 -0.13
N ALA A 243 13.85 11.23 -0.20
CA ALA A 243 15.18 11.44 -0.79
C ALA A 243 16.30 10.70 -0.02
N THR A 244 16.15 10.52 1.29
CA THR A 244 17.06 9.72 2.14
C THR A 244 16.88 8.22 1.87
N THR A 245 15.64 7.75 1.69
CA THR A 245 15.32 6.32 1.64
C THR A 245 15.55 5.72 0.24
N THR A 246 15.08 6.39 -0.81
CA THR A 246 15.09 5.82 -2.18
C THR A 246 16.46 5.41 -2.71
N PRO A 247 17.58 6.13 -2.43
CA PRO A 247 18.91 5.72 -2.89
C PRO A 247 19.44 4.45 -2.23
N LEU A 248 18.89 4.08 -1.08
CA LEU A 248 19.29 2.89 -0.33
C LEU A 248 18.59 1.63 -0.82
N LEU A 249 17.47 1.79 -1.55
CA LEU A 249 16.70 0.67 -2.09
C LEU A 249 17.21 0.25 -3.47
N PRO A 250 17.16 -1.06 -3.83
CA PRO A 250 17.67 -1.56 -5.08
C PRO A 250 17.06 -0.85 -6.30
N ALA A 251 17.88 -0.63 -7.33
CA ALA A 251 17.43 0.04 -8.54
C ALA A 251 16.57 -0.87 -9.44
N ASP A 252 16.77 -2.16 -9.34
CA ASP A 252 16.06 -3.23 -10.07
C ASP A 252 14.79 -3.73 -9.38
N LYS A 253 14.30 -2.97 -8.39
CA LYS A 253 13.07 -3.29 -7.65
C LYS A 253 12.13 -2.08 -7.61
N PRO A 254 10.79 -2.29 -7.64
CA PRO A 254 9.83 -1.20 -7.51
C PRO A 254 9.81 -0.64 -6.09
N ARG A 255 9.56 0.67 -5.98
CA ARG A 255 9.48 1.42 -4.73
C ARG A 255 8.10 2.01 -4.58
N TYR A 256 7.40 1.60 -3.55
CA TYR A 256 6.03 1.98 -3.27
C TYR A 256 5.95 2.96 -2.09
N LEU A 257 5.44 4.17 -2.33
CA LEU A 257 5.16 5.17 -1.29
C LEU A 257 3.70 5.07 -0.87
N MET A 258 3.47 4.67 0.38
CA MET A 258 2.13 4.36 0.89
C MET A 258 1.35 5.63 1.28
N GLY A 259 0.07 5.69 0.89
CA GLY A 259 -0.89 6.69 1.36
C GLY A 259 -0.75 8.09 0.75
N VAL A 260 0.10 8.30 -0.23
CA VAL A 260 0.37 9.60 -0.87
C VAL A 260 -0.36 9.74 -2.19
N GLY A 261 -1.21 10.79 -2.33
CA GLY A 261 -2.10 10.89 -3.50
C GLY A 261 -2.56 12.28 -3.90
N THR A 262 -1.94 13.36 -3.40
CA THR A 262 -2.15 14.66 -4.04
C THR A 262 -1.26 14.77 -5.29
N PRO A 263 -1.68 15.48 -6.37
CA PRO A 263 -0.89 15.56 -7.59
C PRO A 263 0.54 16.07 -7.37
N LEU A 264 0.72 17.08 -6.53
CA LEU A 264 2.03 17.67 -6.25
C LEU A 264 2.92 16.70 -5.45
N ASP A 265 2.36 15.96 -4.49
CA ASP A 265 3.10 14.99 -3.70
C ASP A 265 3.56 13.82 -4.58
N ILE A 266 2.69 13.34 -5.49
CA ILE A 266 3.05 12.29 -6.46
C ILE A 266 4.22 12.76 -7.34
N LEU A 267 4.11 13.95 -7.95
CA LEU A 267 5.17 14.49 -8.80
C LEU A 267 6.49 14.64 -8.05
N GLY A 268 6.45 15.23 -6.86
CA GLY A 268 7.64 15.40 -6.05
C GLY A 268 8.26 14.09 -5.56
N ALA A 269 7.46 13.04 -5.35
CA ALA A 269 7.97 11.73 -4.98
C ALA A 269 8.51 10.95 -6.20
N VAL A 270 7.87 11.07 -7.38
CA VAL A 270 8.40 10.52 -8.65
C VAL A 270 9.76 11.13 -8.96
N GLU A 271 9.91 12.45 -8.82
CA GLU A 271 11.20 13.15 -8.99
C GLU A 271 12.30 12.58 -8.09
N ARG A 272 11.92 11.98 -6.96
CA ARG A 272 12.81 11.33 -5.97
C ARG A 272 12.93 9.82 -6.14
N GLY A 273 12.37 9.25 -7.20
CA GLY A 273 12.57 7.84 -7.58
C GLY A 273 11.56 6.86 -6.99
N VAL A 274 10.34 7.30 -6.70
CA VAL A 274 9.22 6.45 -6.30
C VAL A 274 8.45 5.98 -7.54
N ASP A 275 7.95 4.75 -7.53
CA ASP A 275 7.28 4.11 -8.68
C ASP A 275 5.79 3.87 -8.46
N MET A 276 5.35 3.61 -7.24
CA MET A 276 3.98 3.20 -6.95
C MET A 276 3.38 4.06 -5.84
N PHE A 277 2.09 4.36 -5.96
CA PHE A 277 1.35 5.22 -5.03
C PHE A 277 -0.05 4.68 -4.81
N ASP A 278 -0.61 4.94 -3.63
CA ASP A 278 -2.02 4.79 -3.35
C ASP A 278 -2.53 5.96 -2.53
N CYS A 279 -3.78 6.28 -2.62
CA CYS A 279 -4.47 7.14 -1.66
C CYS A 279 -5.98 7.04 -1.83
N VAL A 280 -6.72 7.09 -0.74
CA VAL A 280 -8.19 7.19 -0.77
C VAL A 280 -8.67 8.56 -1.21
N LEU A 281 -7.79 9.57 -1.21
CA LEU A 281 -8.14 10.98 -1.40
C LEU A 281 -8.89 11.25 -2.71
N PRO A 282 -8.44 10.81 -3.90
CA PRO A 282 -9.12 11.12 -5.16
C PRO A 282 -10.58 10.68 -5.19
N THR A 283 -10.86 9.41 -4.85
CA THR A 283 -12.23 8.89 -4.82
C THR A 283 -13.05 9.46 -3.67
N ARG A 284 -12.41 9.73 -2.51
CA ARG A 284 -13.06 10.30 -1.34
C ARG A 284 -13.53 11.74 -1.59
N ILE A 285 -12.67 12.61 -2.13
CA ILE A 285 -13.03 14.00 -2.39
C ILE A 285 -14.00 14.15 -3.57
N ALA A 286 -13.87 13.28 -4.60
CA ALA A 286 -14.80 13.25 -5.73
C ALA A 286 -16.25 13.00 -5.29
N ARG A 287 -16.49 12.05 -4.38
CA ARG A 287 -17.81 11.81 -3.79
C ARG A 287 -18.36 13.03 -3.02
N ASN A 288 -17.50 13.94 -2.59
CA ASN A 288 -17.87 15.20 -1.94
C ASN A 288 -17.93 16.39 -2.91
N GLY A 289 -17.82 16.14 -4.21
CA GLY A 289 -17.89 17.14 -5.26
C GLY A 289 -16.63 17.98 -5.41
N THR A 290 -15.46 17.40 -5.13
CA THR A 290 -14.16 18.06 -5.33
C THR A 290 -13.32 17.27 -6.32
N CYS A 291 -12.66 17.95 -7.25
CA CYS A 291 -11.69 17.36 -8.17
C CYS A 291 -10.41 18.21 -8.24
N PHE A 292 -9.33 17.57 -8.69
CA PHE A 292 -8.09 18.25 -9.07
C PHE A 292 -8.15 18.58 -10.56
N THR A 293 -7.69 19.77 -10.91
CA THR A 293 -7.57 20.25 -12.30
C THR A 293 -6.19 20.86 -12.53
N SER A 294 -5.85 21.13 -13.77
CA SER A 294 -4.61 21.84 -14.13
C SER A 294 -4.51 23.24 -13.50
N SER A 295 -5.66 23.83 -13.16
CA SER A 295 -5.75 25.14 -12.52
C SER A 295 -5.87 25.06 -10.99
N GLY A 296 -5.75 23.86 -10.40
CA GLY A 296 -5.85 23.63 -8.98
C GLY A 296 -7.12 22.87 -8.58
N ARG A 297 -7.50 23.00 -7.32
CA ARG A 297 -8.66 22.29 -6.73
C ARG A 297 -9.97 22.97 -7.09
N LEU A 298 -10.90 22.22 -7.69
CA LEU A 298 -12.24 22.67 -8.03
C LEU A 298 -13.27 21.99 -7.13
N VAL A 299 -14.19 22.80 -6.57
CA VAL A 299 -15.33 22.30 -5.77
C VAL A 299 -16.61 22.58 -6.56
N VAL A 300 -17.18 21.54 -7.16
CA VAL A 300 -18.34 21.62 -8.07
C VAL A 300 -19.56 22.28 -7.41
N LYS A 301 -19.71 22.16 -6.10
CA LYS A 301 -20.80 22.74 -5.31
C LYS A 301 -20.69 24.27 -5.13
N ASN A 302 -19.59 24.89 -5.51
CA ASN A 302 -19.43 26.34 -5.39
C ASN A 302 -20.42 27.07 -6.31
N LYS A 303 -21.13 28.04 -5.77
CA LYS A 303 -22.13 28.86 -6.48
C LYS A 303 -21.59 29.49 -7.77
N LYS A 304 -20.28 29.77 -7.84
CA LYS A 304 -19.64 30.35 -9.04
C LYS A 304 -19.75 29.42 -10.27
N PHE A 305 -19.99 28.12 -10.08
CA PHE A 305 -20.15 27.15 -11.15
C PHE A 305 -21.61 26.81 -11.47
N GLU A 306 -22.59 27.47 -10.81
CA GLU A 306 -24.03 27.22 -11.00
C GLU A 306 -24.50 27.37 -12.46
N ARG A 307 -23.78 28.21 -13.22
CA ARG A 307 -24.07 28.49 -14.64
C ARG A 307 -22.88 28.21 -15.56
N ASP A 308 -22.01 27.33 -15.15
CA ASP A 308 -20.87 26.89 -15.93
C ASP A 308 -21.31 25.64 -16.72
N PHE A 309 -21.42 25.82 -18.04
CA PHE A 309 -21.93 24.81 -18.98
C PHE A 309 -20.82 24.29 -19.90
N GLY A 310 -19.56 24.65 -19.68
CA GLY A 310 -18.40 24.27 -20.49
C GLY A 310 -17.22 23.73 -19.74
#